data_b219bedaa76412286722e6dd33bd16d2
#
_entry.id   b219bedaa76412286722e6dd33bd16d2
#
_cell.length_a   1.000
_cell.length_b   1.000
_cell.length_c   1.000
_cell.angle_alpha   90.00
_cell.angle_beta   90.00
_cell.angle_gamma   90.00
#
_symmetry.space_group_name_H-M   'P 1'
#
loop_
_entity.id
_entity.type
_entity.pdbx_description
1 polymer ?
#
loop_
_entity_poly.entity_id
_entity_poly.type
_entity_poly.pdbx_seq_one_letter_code
_entity_poly.pdbx_strand_id
1 'polypeptide(L)'
;AGIFTGAGYMVDSNKEHGEGRSDVVVYDPVNGRVAIFEAKYTKNQEKLESTCNTALQQIDERLYAKEYEDDYDQILCYGISFFKKRCLVKIK
;
A
#
# COMPACT_ATOMS: atom_id res chain seq x y z
N ALA A 1 4.03 14.04 -2.79
CA ALA A 1 3.56 15.09 -1.88
C ALA A 1 2.73 14.52 -0.75
N GLY A 2 2.93 14.98 0.46
CA GLY A 2 2.16 14.57 1.62
C GLY A 2 0.90 15.39 1.78
N ILE A 3 -0.18 14.76 2.18
CA ILE A 3 -1.45 15.41 2.49
C ILE A 3 -1.74 15.21 3.97
N PHE A 4 -1.96 16.29 4.69
CA PHE A 4 -2.35 16.25 6.09
C PHE A 4 -3.87 16.13 6.18
N THR A 5 -4.37 15.05 6.77
CA THR A 5 -5.82 14.85 6.94
C THR A 5 -6.30 15.47 8.24
N GLY A 6 -7.61 15.74 8.35
CA GLY A 6 -8.22 16.28 9.56
C GLY A 6 -8.11 15.36 10.78
N ALA A 7 -7.76 14.08 10.58
CA ALA A 7 -7.55 13.12 11.66
C ALA A 7 -6.11 13.09 12.20
N GLY A 8 -5.23 13.94 11.68
CA GLY A 8 -3.84 14.01 12.11
C GLY A 8 -2.91 13.02 11.43
N TYR A 9 -3.37 12.35 10.37
CA TYR A 9 -2.55 11.45 9.58
C TYR A 9 -1.89 12.18 8.41
N MET A 10 -0.65 11.81 8.11
CA MET A 10 0.01 12.26 6.90
C MET A 10 -0.04 11.15 5.87
N VAL A 11 -0.35 11.50 4.62
CA VAL A 11 -0.49 10.54 3.54
C VAL A 11 0.45 10.91 2.39
N ASP A 12 1.31 9.97 2.01
CA ASP A 12 2.12 10.07 0.80
C ASP A 12 1.59 9.11 -0.25
N SER A 13 1.41 9.58 -1.46
CA SER A 13 0.99 8.73 -2.56
C SER A 13 1.94 8.87 -3.74
N ASN A 14 2.21 7.75 -4.39
CA ASN A 14 3.08 7.66 -5.54
C ASN A 14 2.39 6.85 -6.62
N LYS A 15 2.25 7.42 -7.82
CA LYS A 15 1.65 6.73 -8.94
C LYS A 15 2.67 6.54 -10.04
N GLU A 16 2.96 5.29 -10.39
CA GLU A 16 3.88 4.99 -11.48
C GLU A 16 3.15 4.95 -12.80
N HIS A 17 3.69 5.71 -13.78
CA HIS A 17 3.14 5.75 -15.13
C HIS A 17 3.30 4.42 -15.86
N GLY A 18 2.24 3.98 -16.51
CA GLY A 18 2.26 2.85 -17.43
C GLY A 18 2.12 1.47 -16.79
N GLU A 19 2.22 1.34 -15.48
CA GLU A 19 2.16 0.04 -14.81
C GLU A 19 0.85 -0.22 -14.08
N GLY A 20 -0.05 0.76 -14.02
CA GLY A 20 -1.35 0.60 -13.36
C GLY A 20 -1.25 0.32 -11.87
N ARG A 21 -0.19 0.78 -11.22
CA ARG A 21 0.00 0.58 -9.78
C ARG A 21 0.23 1.90 -9.08
N SER A 22 -0.12 1.93 -7.80
CA SER A 22 0.12 3.07 -6.95
C SER A 22 0.48 2.62 -5.54
N ASP A 23 1.34 3.39 -4.89
CA ASP A 23 1.73 3.19 -3.50
C ASP A 23 1.13 4.31 -2.67
N VAL A 24 0.58 3.97 -1.53
CA VAL A 24 0.10 4.97 -0.57
C VAL A 24 0.66 4.59 0.79
N VAL A 25 1.26 5.57 1.47
CA VAL A 25 1.77 5.39 2.83
C VAL A 25 1.05 6.34 3.76
N VAL A 26 0.47 5.81 4.82
CA VAL A 26 -0.25 6.58 5.82
C VAL A 26 0.53 6.53 7.11
N TYR A 27 0.93 7.70 7.62
CA TYR A 27 1.73 7.83 8.83
C TYR A 27 0.85 8.26 10.00
N ASP A 28 1.00 7.57 11.12
CA ASP A 28 0.36 7.92 12.38
C ASP A 28 1.45 8.02 13.45
N PRO A 29 2.22 9.13 13.47
CA PRO A 29 3.35 9.26 14.37
C PRO A 29 2.95 9.34 15.85
N VAL A 30 1.76 9.80 16.15
CA VAL A 30 1.27 9.89 17.52
C VAL A 30 1.16 8.51 18.16
N ASN A 31 0.72 7.52 17.39
CA ASN A 31 0.55 6.14 17.87
C ASN A 31 1.69 5.22 17.43
N GLY A 32 2.72 5.75 16.78
CA GLY A 32 3.86 4.98 16.33
C GLY A 32 3.52 3.95 15.27
N ARG A 33 2.56 4.25 14.38
CA ARG A 33 2.09 3.32 13.33
C ARG A 33 2.29 3.90 11.94
N VAL A 34 2.56 3.00 10.98
CA VAL A 34 2.59 3.34 9.57
C VAL A 34 1.88 2.22 8.80
N ALA A 35 1.07 2.59 7.82
CA ALA A 35 0.40 1.65 6.94
C ALA A 35 0.85 1.89 5.51
N ILE A 36 1.24 0.81 4.83
CA ILE A 36 1.71 0.84 3.45
C ILE A 36 0.71 0.07 2.59
N PHE A 37 0.22 0.74 1.55
CA PHE A 37 -0.74 0.17 0.62
C PHE A 37 -0.10 0.12 -0.76
N GLU A 38 -0.11 -1.04 -1.38
CA GLU A 38 0.30 -1.22 -2.77
C GLU A 38 -0.93 -1.64 -3.57
N ALA A 39 -1.32 -0.82 -4.55
CA ALA A 39 -2.50 -1.07 -5.36
C ALA A 39 -2.10 -1.43 -6.79
N LYS A 40 -2.74 -2.44 -7.35
CA LYS A 40 -2.51 -2.90 -8.72
C LYS A 40 -3.83 -3.16 -9.43
N TYR A 41 -3.83 -2.96 -10.75
CA TYR A 41 -4.96 -3.29 -11.59
C TYR A 41 -4.69 -4.59 -12.34
N THR A 42 -5.74 -5.38 -12.51
CA THR A 42 -5.71 -6.54 -13.40
C THR A 42 -6.80 -6.41 -14.45
N LYS A 43 -6.57 -6.96 -15.62
CA LYS A 43 -7.55 -7.02 -16.70
C LYS A 43 -8.38 -8.30 -16.67
N ASN A 44 -8.14 -9.16 -15.68
CA ASN A 44 -8.77 -10.46 -15.59
C ASN A 44 -9.21 -10.71 -14.15
N GLN A 45 -10.51 -10.98 -13.96
CA GLN A 45 -11.06 -11.24 -12.65
C GLN A 45 -10.40 -12.43 -11.95
N GLU A 46 -10.02 -13.46 -12.71
CA GLU A 46 -9.37 -14.65 -12.16
C GLU A 46 -7.99 -14.35 -11.56
N LYS A 47 -7.40 -13.22 -11.93
CA LYS A 47 -6.08 -12.81 -11.45
C LYS A 47 -6.13 -11.85 -10.27
N LEU A 48 -7.30 -11.57 -9.71
CA LEU A 48 -7.40 -10.66 -8.56
C LEU A 48 -6.53 -11.14 -7.39
N GLU A 49 -6.60 -12.41 -7.05
CA GLU A 49 -5.83 -12.95 -5.94
C GLU A 49 -4.33 -12.94 -6.20
N SER A 50 -3.89 -13.42 -7.35
CA SER A 50 -2.47 -13.43 -7.70
C SER A 50 -1.90 -12.02 -7.83
N THR A 51 -2.68 -11.09 -8.36
CA THR A 51 -2.27 -9.69 -8.46
C THR A 51 -2.14 -9.05 -7.07
N CYS A 52 -3.05 -9.36 -6.17
CA CYS A 52 -2.97 -8.89 -4.78
C CYS A 52 -1.74 -9.44 -4.07
N ASN A 53 -1.42 -10.72 -4.26
CA ASN A 53 -0.21 -11.32 -3.72
C ASN A 53 1.05 -10.68 -4.28
N THR A 54 1.04 -10.33 -5.57
CA THR A 54 2.15 -9.62 -6.20
C THR A 54 2.34 -8.23 -5.59
N ALA A 55 1.24 -7.55 -5.27
CA ALA A 55 1.30 -6.25 -4.61
C ALA A 55 1.98 -6.36 -3.24
N LEU A 56 1.60 -7.35 -2.43
CA LEU A 56 2.24 -7.59 -1.14
C LEU A 56 3.73 -7.92 -1.30
N GLN A 57 4.07 -8.74 -2.28
CA GLN A 57 5.47 -9.11 -2.55
C GLN A 57 6.29 -7.88 -2.91
N GLN A 58 5.75 -6.94 -3.64
CA GLN A 58 6.46 -5.72 -4.02
C GLN A 58 6.73 -4.79 -2.84
N ILE A 59 5.87 -4.77 -1.84
CA ILE A 59 6.17 -4.05 -0.60
C ILE A 59 7.45 -4.61 0.03
N ASP A 60 7.58 -5.94 0.06
CA ASP A 60 8.79 -6.59 0.57
C ASP A 60 10.03 -6.30 -0.27
N GLU A 61 9.91 -6.44 -1.59
CA GLU A 61 11.02 -6.24 -2.51
C GLU A 61 11.59 -4.83 -2.45
N ARG A 62 10.75 -3.84 -2.20
CA ARG A 62 11.16 -2.45 -2.06
C ARG A 62 11.65 -2.10 -0.68
N LEU A 63 11.57 -3.05 0.26
CA LEU A 63 11.99 -2.88 1.64
C LEU A 63 11.31 -1.69 2.34
N TYR A 64 10.08 -1.38 1.95
CA TYR A 64 9.32 -0.30 2.57
C TYR A 64 9.20 -0.48 4.08
N ALA A 65 8.87 -1.70 4.51
CA ALA A 65 8.74 -1.98 5.92
C ALA A 65 10.04 -1.68 6.68
N LYS A 66 11.18 -1.98 6.04
CA LYS A 66 12.49 -1.81 6.66
C LYS A 66 12.85 -0.34 6.90
N GLU A 67 12.41 0.56 6.01
CA GLU A 67 12.65 2.00 6.16
C GLU A 67 12.00 2.57 7.42
N TYR A 68 10.92 1.95 7.87
CA TYR A 68 10.12 2.47 8.99
C TYR A 68 10.35 1.74 10.30
N GLU A 69 11.12 0.64 10.31
CA GLU A 69 11.33 -0.18 11.50
C GLU A 69 11.87 0.59 12.70
N ASP A 70 12.76 1.58 12.45
CA ASP A 70 13.41 2.34 13.52
C ASP A 70 12.52 3.47 14.06
N ASP A 71 11.57 3.95 13.25
CA ASP A 71 10.76 5.13 13.58
C ASP A 71 9.35 4.79 14.06
N TYR A 72 8.87 3.58 13.77
CA TYR A 72 7.50 3.18 14.07
C TYR A 72 7.44 1.82 14.76
N ASP A 73 6.59 1.73 15.77
CA ASP A 73 6.41 0.50 16.54
C ASP A 73 5.58 -0.54 15.79
N GLN A 74 4.68 -0.08 14.93
CA GLN A 74 3.80 -0.96 14.17
C GLN A 74 3.80 -0.59 12.70
N ILE A 75 4.05 -1.59 11.85
CA ILE A 75 4.06 -1.44 10.40
C ILE A 75 3.02 -2.39 9.81
N LEU A 76 2.05 -1.83 9.09
CA LEU A 76 0.98 -2.59 8.45
C LEU A 76 1.16 -2.53 6.94
N CYS A 77 1.10 -3.68 6.29
CA CYS A 77 1.28 -3.79 4.84
C CYS A 77 0.02 -4.39 4.21
N TYR A 78 -0.51 -3.71 3.21
CA TYR A 78 -1.74 -4.11 2.51
C TYR A 78 -1.47 -4.19 1.02
N GLY A 79 -1.86 -5.30 0.42
CA GLY A 79 -1.93 -5.43 -1.04
C GLY A 79 -3.37 -5.27 -1.49
N ILE A 80 -3.59 -4.51 -2.54
CA ILE A 80 -4.91 -4.27 -3.10
C ILE A 80 -4.85 -4.54 -4.60
N SER A 81 -5.78 -5.35 -5.09
CA SER A 81 -5.94 -5.53 -6.53
C SER A 81 -7.33 -5.09 -6.96
N PHE A 82 -7.40 -4.53 -8.17
CA PHE A 82 -8.64 -4.02 -8.73
C PHE A 82 -8.92 -4.67 -10.08
N PHE A 83 -10.18 -5.03 -10.29
CA PHE A 83 -10.72 -5.40 -11.59
C PHE A 83 -12.08 -4.74 -11.75
N LYS A 84 -12.16 -3.73 -12.64
CA LYS A 84 -13.37 -2.94 -12.85
C LYS A 84 -13.89 -2.37 -11.51
N LYS A 85 -15.08 -2.81 -11.05
CA LYS A 85 -15.69 -2.35 -9.80
C LYS A 85 -15.38 -3.26 -8.61
N ARG A 86 -14.53 -4.27 -8.78
CA ARG A 86 -14.16 -5.20 -7.72
C ARG A 86 -12.77 -4.91 -7.19
N CYS A 87 -12.58 -5.15 -5.93
CA CYS A 87 -11.25 -5.09 -5.34
C CYS A 87 -11.06 -6.23 -4.33
N LEU A 88 -9.81 -6.61 -4.17
CA LEU A 88 -9.39 -7.58 -3.17
C LEU A 88 -8.29 -6.95 -2.33
N VAL A 89 -8.40 -7.08 -1.01
CA VAL A 89 -7.42 -6.53 -0.07
C VAL A 89 -6.87 -7.66 0.77
N LYS A 90 -5.56 -7.75 0.86
CA LYS A 90 -4.88 -8.69 1.76
C LYS A 90 -3.91 -7.95 2.67
N ILE A 91 -3.87 -8.38 3.92
CA ILE A 91 -2.89 -7.92 4.91
C ILE A 91 -1.75 -8.92 4.94
N LYS A 92 -0.57 -8.38 5.02
CA LYS A 92 0.62 -9.20 5.21
C LYS A 92 0.82 -9.57 6.67
#